data_249c09f47bc475f7cd2a3e75816809b2
#
_entry.id   249c09f47bc475f7cd2a3e75816809b2
#
_cell.length_a   1.000
_cell.length_b   1.000
_cell.length_c   1.000
_cell.angle_alpha   90.00
_cell.angle_beta   90.00
_cell.angle_gamma   90.00
#
_symmetry.space_group_name_H-M   'P 1'
#
loop_
_entity.id
_entity.type
_entity.pdbx_description
1 polymer ?
#
loop_
_entity_poly.entity_id
_entity_poly.type
_entity_poly.pdbx_seq_one_letter_code
_entity_poly.pdbx_strand_id
1 'polypeptide(L)'
;MKNIQSLIFTLSTVCSLVALSPSVMADAAAGRAVYDGSGACGACHGALGKGDGPAAAALDPKPRSFSDGVFKYDTDGDGIAGTDTDLFNVIKYGSAAYGGAATMPGRADIPDSDLQSIVAYIRTLKN
;
A
#
# COMPACT_ATOMS: atom_id res chain seq x y z
N MET A 1 18.97 65.21 13.41
CA MET A 1 17.81 64.39 13.82
C MET A 1 17.64 63.31 12.79
N LYS A 2 18.05 62.10 13.08
CA LYS A 2 17.93 60.94 12.16
C LYS A 2 17.08 59.88 12.84
N ASN A 3 15.87 59.67 12.32
CA ASN A 3 14.94 58.65 12.78
C ASN A 3 15.43 57.28 12.31
N ILE A 4 15.79 56.42 13.25
CA ILE A 4 16.06 55.02 13.02
C ILE A 4 14.74 54.28 13.24
N GLN A 5 14.06 53.90 12.16
CA GLN A 5 12.93 52.98 12.22
C GLN A 5 13.44 51.56 12.35
N SER A 6 13.16 50.98 13.51
CA SER A 6 13.45 49.59 13.81
C SER A 6 12.50 48.68 13.02
N LEU A 7 13.06 47.94 12.05
CA LEU A 7 12.33 46.95 11.27
C LEU A 7 12.24 45.65 12.08
N ILE A 8 11.09 45.40 12.68
CA ILE A 8 10.83 44.14 13.39
C ILE A 8 10.42 43.11 12.33
N PHE A 9 11.34 42.23 11.98
CA PHE A 9 11.05 41.03 11.18
C PHE A 9 10.36 40.01 12.09
N THR A 10 9.03 39.88 11.98
CA THR A 10 8.29 38.77 12.57
C THR A 10 8.46 37.55 11.69
N LEU A 11 9.29 36.61 12.15
CA LEU A 11 9.46 35.30 11.54
C LEU A 11 8.20 34.47 11.82
N SER A 12 7.27 34.45 10.86
CA SER A 12 6.07 33.62 10.95
C SER A 12 6.45 32.18 10.58
N THR A 13 6.59 31.33 11.59
CA THR A 13 6.79 29.89 11.40
C THR A 13 5.48 29.29 10.92
N VAL A 14 5.36 29.07 9.61
CA VAL A 14 4.25 28.32 9.05
C VAL A 14 4.47 26.83 9.35
N CYS A 15 3.78 26.35 10.38
CA CYS A 15 3.68 24.93 10.67
C CYS A 15 2.74 24.30 9.63
N SER A 16 3.30 23.73 8.56
CA SER A 16 2.53 22.99 7.57
C SER A 16 2.03 21.68 8.19
N LEU A 17 0.80 21.70 8.68
CA LEU A 17 0.06 20.47 8.98
C LEU A 17 -0.23 19.77 7.65
N VAL A 18 0.49 18.69 7.38
CA VAL A 18 0.13 17.77 6.30
C VAL A 18 -1.14 17.05 6.75
N ALA A 19 -2.29 17.60 6.40
CA ALA A 19 -3.56 16.92 6.58
C ALA A 19 -3.62 15.77 5.56
N LEU A 20 -3.67 14.52 6.04
CA LEU A 20 -4.01 13.38 5.19
C LEU A 20 -5.39 13.64 4.59
N SER A 21 -5.46 13.64 3.27
CA SER A 21 -6.72 13.87 2.55
C SER A 21 -7.74 12.79 2.95
N PRO A 22 -8.98 13.17 3.29
CA PRO A 22 -10.02 12.21 3.70
C PRO A 22 -10.30 11.11 2.65
N SER A 23 -10.00 11.37 1.38
CA SER A 23 -10.12 10.41 0.28
C SER A 23 -9.23 9.18 0.45
N VAL A 24 -7.97 9.35 0.88
CA VAL A 24 -7.03 8.23 1.08
C VAL A 24 -7.48 7.29 2.19
N MET A 25 -8.08 7.84 3.24
CA MET A 25 -8.60 7.04 4.35
C MET A 25 -9.86 6.27 3.97
N ALA A 26 -10.71 6.86 3.14
CA ALA A 26 -11.91 6.18 2.62
C ALA A 26 -11.53 5.02 1.69
N ASP A 27 -10.53 5.20 0.83
CA ASP A 27 -10.03 4.17 -0.06
C ASP A 27 -9.39 3.00 0.71
N ALA A 28 -8.62 3.27 1.75
CA ALA A 28 -8.04 2.23 2.59
C ALA A 28 -9.10 1.43 3.36
N ALA A 29 -10.17 2.07 3.84
CA ALA A 29 -11.29 1.39 4.51
C ALA A 29 -12.07 0.49 3.52
N ALA A 30 -12.33 0.97 2.31
CA ALA A 30 -12.92 0.18 1.24
C ALA A 30 -12.00 -0.99 0.85
N GLY A 31 -10.69 -0.73 0.74
CA GLY A 31 -9.69 -1.75 0.46
C GLY A 31 -9.64 -2.86 1.50
N ARG A 32 -9.77 -2.52 2.78
CA ARG A 32 -9.89 -3.51 3.85
C ARG A 32 -11.11 -4.40 3.68
N ALA A 33 -12.26 -3.82 3.35
CA ALA A 33 -13.48 -4.59 3.14
C ALA A 33 -13.34 -5.60 1.99
N VAL A 34 -12.68 -5.21 0.88
CA VAL A 34 -12.39 -6.12 -0.23
C VAL A 34 -11.34 -7.16 0.16
N TYR A 35 -10.28 -6.76 0.87
CA TYR A 35 -9.20 -7.62 1.34
C TYR A 35 -9.73 -8.78 2.22
N ASP A 36 -10.61 -8.46 3.17
CA ASP A 36 -11.22 -9.43 4.09
C ASP A 36 -12.38 -10.19 3.44
N GLY A 37 -13.05 -9.59 2.46
CA GLY A 37 -14.25 -10.12 1.78
C GLY A 37 -13.94 -10.81 0.46
N SER A 38 -14.38 -10.23 -0.65
CA SER A 38 -14.29 -10.82 -1.99
C SER A 38 -12.86 -11.08 -2.45
N GLY A 39 -11.89 -10.31 -1.97
CA GLY A 39 -10.46 -10.51 -2.24
C GLY A 39 -9.89 -11.75 -1.58
N ALA A 40 -10.42 -12.13 -0.41
CA ALA A 40 -9.95 -13.24 0.41
C ALA A 40 -8.42 -13.22 0.67
N CYS A 41 -7.80 -12.04 0.64
CA CYS A 41 -6.36 -11.87 0.76
C CYS A 41 -5.86 -12.32 2.15
N GLY A 42 -6.66 -12.07 3.19
CA GLY A 42 -6.38 -12.44 4.57
C GLY A 42 -6.22 -13.95 4.78
N ALA A 43 -6.80 -14.78 3.91
CA ALA A 43 -6.66 -16.25 4.01
C ALA A 43 -5.20 -16.71 3.93
N CYS A 44 -4.39 -16.02 3.14
CA CYS A 44 -2.95 -16.29 3.00
C CYS A 44 -2.11 -15.24 3.75
N HIS A 45 -2.39 -13.95 3.53
CA HIS A 45 -1.57 -12.86 4.06
C HIS A 45 -1.89 -12.51 5.52
N GLY A 46 -2.97 -13.04 6.09
CA GLY A 46 -3.41 -12.73 7.46
C GLY A 46 -4.24 -11.45 7.55
N ALA A 47 -5.03 -11.32 8.61
CA ALA A 47 -5.90 -10.16 8.84
C ALA A 47 -5.15 -8.83 8.96
N LEU A 48 -3.88 -8.87 9.37
CA LEU A 48 -3.00 -7.71 9.50
C LEU A 48 -1.84 -7.74 8.49
N GLY A 49 -1.94 -8.56 7.45
CA GLY A 49 -0.95 -8.64 6.39
C GLY A 49 0.43 -9.14 6.83
N LYS A 50 0.51 -9.96 7.89
CA LYS A 50 1.79 -10.49 8.42
C LYS A 50 2.27 -11.76 7.73
N GLY A 51 1.54 -12.26 6.74
CA GLY A 51 1.85 -13.52 6.07
C GLY A 51 1.47 -14.76 6.89
N ASP A 52 0.62 -14.61 7.87
CA ASP A 52 0.21 -15.60 8.89
C ASP A 52 -1.25 -16.04 8.75
N GLY A 53 -1.82 -15.92 7.57
CA GLY A 53 -3.18 -16.39 7.31
C GLY A 53 -3.32 -17.91 7.51
N PRO A 54 -4.56 -18.41 7.72
CA PRO A 54 -4.78 -19.84 7.99
C PRO A 54 -4.25 -20.77 6.89
N ALA A 55 -4.20 -20.33 5.64
CA ALA A 55 -3.63 -21.08 4.54
C ALA A 55 -2.10 -20.99 4.44
N ALA A 56 -1.46 -20.04 5.12
CA ALA A 56 -0.03 -19.76 5.00
C ALA A 56 0.85 -20.97 5.37
N ALA A 57 0.42 -21.78 6.33
CA ALA A 57 1.20 -22.94 6.79
C ALA A 57 1.44 -23.98 5.69
N ALA A 58 0.52 -24.09 4.73
CA ALA A 58 0.59 -25.04 3.62
C ALA A 58 1.30 -24.48 2.38
N LEU A 59 1.74 -23.22 2.40
CA LEU A 59 2.33 -22.55 1.24
C LEU A 59 3.86 -22.50 1.35
N ASP A 60 4.53 -22.80 0.22
CA ASP A 60 5.97 -22.61 0.03
C ASP A 60 6.22 -21.99 -1.35
N PRO A 61 6.79 -20.79 -1.44
CA PRO A 61 7.18 -19.92 -0.33
C PRO A 61 5.98 -19.39 0.48
N LYS A 62 6.25 -19.00 1.73
CA LYS A 62 5.25 -18.35 2.58
C LYS A 62 4.73 -17.06 1.97
N PRO A 63 3.44 -16.71 2.21
CA PRO A 63 2.93 -15.42 1.82
C PRO A 63 3.75 -14.29 2.45
N ARG A 64 3.94 -13.24 1.66
CA ARG A 64 4.70 -12.06 2.11
C ARG A 64 4.01 -11.36 3.29
N SER A 65 4.81 -10.90 4.24
CA SER A 65 4.40 -9.87 5.21
C SER A 65 4.43 -8.49 4.55
N PHE A 66 3.45 -7.65 4.88
CA PHE A 66 3.39 -6.25 4.46
C PHE A 66 3.92 -5.30 5.54
N SER A 67 4.22 -5.81 6.74
CA SER A 67 4.62 -5.00 7.89
C SER A 67 5.94 -4.25 7.70
N ASP A 68 6.88 -4.79 6.93
CA ASP A 68 8.15 -4.15 6.61
C ASP A 68 8.03 -3.06 5.52
N GLY A 69 6.92 -3.06 4.78
CA GLY A 69 6.68 -2.13 3.69
C GLY A 69 7.63 -2.30 2.50
N VAL A 70 8.36 -3.42 2.43
CA VAL A 70 9.30 -3.72 1.34
C VAL A 70 8.63 -4.60 0.30
N PHE A 71 8.52 -4.10 -0.93
CA PHE A 71 7.95 -4.79 -2.09
C PHE A 71 9.01 -4.86 -3.19
N LYS A 72 9.24 -6.05 -3.75
CA LYS A 72 10.45 -6.35 -4.55
C LYS A 72 10.24 -6.33 -6.06
N TYR A 73 9.01 -6.26 -6.54
CA TYR A 73 8.72 -6.31 -7.96
C TYR A 73 8.68 -4.91 -8.55
N ASP A 74 9.35 -4.73 -9.67
CA ASP A 74 9.23 -3.63 -10.61
C ASP A 74 8.49 -4.21 -11.83
N THR A 75 7.18 -3.94 -11.90
CA THR A 75 6.29 -4.60 -12.86
C THR A 75 6.11 -3.81 -14.16
N ASP A 76 6.44 -2.53 -14.14
CA ASP A 76 6.34 -1.62 -15.28
C ASP A 76 7.71 -1.22 -15.87
N GLY A 77 8.81 -1.64 -15.23
CA GLY A 77 10.17 -1.44 -15.73
C GLY A 77 10.68 -0.02 -15.58
N ASP A 78 10.12 0.75 -14.64
CA ASP A 78 10.54 2.13 -14.38
C ASP A 78 11.82 2.24 -13.52
N GLY A 79 12.30 1.10 -13.00
CA GLY A 79 13.49 1.01 -12.14
C GLY A 79 13.21 1.22 -10.66
N ILE A 80 11.95 1.39 -10.25
CA ILE A 80 11.53 1.62 -8.86
C ILE A 80 10.58 0.50 -8.43
N ALA A 81 11.10 -0.50 -7.74
CA ALA A 81 10.29 -1.61 -7.27
C ALA A 81 9.34 -1.21 -6.13
N GLY A 82 8.16 -1.80 -6.12
CA GLY A 82 7.20 -1.68 -5.02
C GLY A 82 6.39 -0.39 -5.03
N THR A 83 6.22 0.23 -6.17
CA THR A 83 5.27 1.34 -6.38
C THR A 83 3.83 0.87 -6.23
N ASP A 84 2.86 1.78 -6.19
CA ASP A 84 1.44 1.41 -6.16
C ASP A 84 1.03 0.69 -7.45
N THR A 85 1.61 1.07 -8.59
CA THR A 85 1.43 0.38 -9.86
C THR A 85 1.92 -1.05 -9.78
N ASP A 86 3.08 -1.30 -9.16
CA ASP A 86 3.62 -2.64 -8.99
C ASP A 86 2.73 -3.51 -8.12
N LEU A 87 2.27 -2.99 -6.98
CA LEU A 87 1.35 -3.71 -6.11
C LEU A 87 0.06 -4.04 -6.83
N PHE A 88 -0.52 -3.07 -7.53
CA PHE A 88 -1.72 -3.25 -8.34
C PHE A 88 -1.52 -4.36 -9.37
N ASN A 89 -0.43 -4.32 -10.13
CA ASN A 89 -0.14 -5.30 -11.18
C ASN A 89 0.07 -6.72 -10.60
N VAL A 90 0.81 -6.84 -9.49
CA VAL A 90 1.01 -8.13 -8.82
C VAL A 90 -0.32 -8.71 -8.33
N ILE A 91 -1.20 -7.89 -7.77
CA ILE A 91 -2.52 -8.37 -7.32
C ILE A 91 -3.38 -8.76 -8.51
N LYS A 92 -3.41 -7.95 -9.56
CA LYS A 92 -4.25 -8.18 -10.74
C LYS A 92 -3.83 -9.40 -11.54
N TYR A 93 -2.53 -9.58 -11.78
CA TYR A 93 -2.00 -10.59 -12.70
C TYR A 93 -1.35 -11.79 -12.00
N GLY A 94 -1.16 -11.70 -10.69
CA GLY A 94 -0.47 -12.72 -9.90
C GLY A 94 1.04 -12.55 -9.88
N SER A 95 1.69 -13.04 -8.82
CA SER A 95 3.14 -12.88 -8.68
C SER A 95 3.96 -13.69 -9.67
N ALA A 96 3.42 -14.79 -10.22
CA ALA A 96 4.10 -15.62 -11.23
C ALA A 96 4.42 -14.86 -12.52
N ALA A 97 3.59 -13.88 -12.89
CA ALA A 97 3.83 -13.01 -14.05
C ALA A 97 5.13 -12.19 -13.92
N TYR A 98 5.63 -12.03 -12.70
CA TYR A 98 6.82 -11.22 -12.37
C TYR A 98 7.93 -12.05 -11.69
N GLY A 99 7.95 -13.35 -11.94
CA GLY A 99 8.97 -14.28 -11.39
C GLY A 99 8.74 -14.69 -9.95
N GLY A 100 7.55 -14.46 -9.40
CA GLY A 100 7.13 -14.91 -8.08
C GLY A 100 6.47 -16.29 -8.09
N ALA A 101 5.92 -16.70 -6.94
CA ALA A 101 5.28 -17.99 -6.78
C ALA A 101 3.87 -18.03 -7.41
N ALA A 102 3.55 -19.12 -8.10
CA ALA A 102 2.21 -19.34 -8.66
C ALA A 102 1.11 -19.52 -7.59
N THR A 103 1.50 -19.69 -6.33
CA THR A 103 0.59 -19.80 -5.19
C THR A 103 -0.14 -18.49 -4.86
N MET A 104 0.32 -17.35 -5.40
CA MET A 104 -0.41 -16.10 -5.39
C MET A 104 -1.04 -15.87 -6.77
N PRO A 105 -2.28 -16.32 -7.01
CA PRO A 105 -2.96 -16.14 -8.29
C PRO A 105 -3.36 -14.68 -8.50
N GLY A 106 -3.49 -14.28 -9.77
CA GLY A 106 -4.03 -12.97 -10.10
C GLY A 106 -5.53 -12.85 -9.79
N ARG A 107 -5.95 -11.62 -9.54
CA ARG A 107 -7.34 -11.28 -9.19
C ARG A 107 -7.92 -10.27 -10.21
N ALA A 108 -7.79 -10.59 -11.49
CA ALA A 108 -8.38 -9.78 -12.56
C ALA A 108 -9.92 -9.80 -12.57
N ASP A 109 -10.53 -10.66 -11.75
CA ASP A 109 -11.97 -10.72 -11.48
C ASP A 109 -12.46 -9.56 -10.59
N ILE A 110 -11.56 -8.90 -9.85
CA ILE A 110 -11.87 -7.75 -8.98
C ILE A 110 -11.77 -6.47 -9.82
N PRO A 111 -12.75 -5.53 -9.70
CA PRO A 111 -12.69 -4.24 -10.37
C PRO A 111 -11.41 -3.46 -10.04
N ASP A 112 -10.89 -2.72 -11.02
CA ASP A 112 -9.63 -1.96 -10.86
C ASP A 112 -9.68 -0.93 -9.72
N SER A 113 -10.85 -0.30 -9.50
CA SER A 113 -11.06 0.61 -8.37
C SER A 113 -10.88 -0.08 -7.01
N ASP A 114 -11.36 -1.32 -6.90
CA ASP A 114 -11.26 -2.11 -5.68
C ASP A 114 -9.82 -2.62 -5.49
N LEU A 115 -9.12 -2.98 -6.57
CA LEU A 115 -7.70 -3.31 -6.52
C LEU A 115 -6.86 -2.11 -6.05
N GLN A 116 -7.16 -0.90 -6.52
CA GLN A 116 -6.50 0.32 -6.05
C GLN A 116 -6.78 0.55 -4.55
N SER A 117 -8.01 0.31 -4.10
CA SER A 117 -8.36 0.41 -2.69
C SER A 117 -7.62 -0.63 -1.84
N ILE A 118 -7.45 -1.87 -2.33
CA ILE A 118 -6.61 -2.88 -1.66
C ILE A 118 -5.16 -2.39 -1.52
N VAL A 119 -4.58 -1.79 -2.56
CA VAL A 119 -3.23 -1.21 -2.50
C VAL A 119 -3.15 -0.14 -1.41
N ALA A 120 -4.12 0.78 -1.37
CA ALA A 120 -4.19 1.80 -0.32
C ALA A 120 -4.25 1.17 1.09
N TYR A 121 -5.04 0.12 1.28
CA TYR A 121 -5.09 -0.61 2.55
C TYR A 121 -3.75 -1.27 2.90
N ILE A 122 -3.11 -1.97 1.97
CA ILE A 122 -1.81 -2.62 2.18
C ILE A 122 -0.76 -1.61 2.65
N ARG A 123 -0.77 -0.39 2.12
CA ARG A 123 0.14 0.69 2.56
C ARG A 123 -0.05 1.09 4.02
N THR A 124 -1.25 0.91 4.57
CA THR A 124 -1.52 1.19 6.00
C THR A 124 -0.98 0.11 6.94
N LEU A 125 -0.62 -1.08 6.42
CA LEU A 125 -0.18 -2.22 7.23
C LEU A 125 1.32 -2.16 7.58
N LYS A 126 2.05 -1.22 7.03
CA LYS A 126 3.45 -0.96 7.40
C LYS A 126 3.51 -0.43 8.84
N ASN A 127 4.35 -1.07 9.67
CA ASN A 127 4.64 -0.67 11.05
C ASN A 127 5.86 0.24 11.11
#